data_8b6c0a430bb1af57a84c4f55e08a0f49
#
_entry.id   8b6c0a430bb1af57a84c4f55e08a0f49
#
_cell.length_a   1.000
_cell.length_b   1.000
_cell.length_c   1.000
_cell.angle_alpha   90.00
_cell.angle_beta   90.00
_cell.angle_gamma   90.00
#
_symmetry.space_group_name_H-M   'P 1'
#
loop_
_entity.id
_entity.type
_entity.pdbx_description
1 polymer ?
#
loop_
_entity_poly.entity_id
_entity_poly.type
_entity_poly.pdbx_seq_one_letter_code
_entity_poly.pdbx_strand_id
1 'polypeptide(L)'
;IGVAAAPILVWVSAPGFAADLGKFELTVALTRITFPYILFMSLVALSGGILNTWSRFALPAFTPVLLNLSFIGMALFATPYFDPPVLALGWAVFLGGLLQLAIQIPALRKISMLPRPSFNWKAAWADPGVRRILTLMGPALIGVSVSQISLLINTIFASFLKTGSVSWLYYADRLMEFPSGMLGVALGTILLPSLAKYHASNNHNEYSKLLDWGLRLTLLLAAPASLALAMLSIPLICTLFYHGAFSSNDVFQTRTALVCYSIGLTGLILVKVLAPGFYARQNIRTPVRIALFSLVATQVMNLAFIGWLQHAGLALSIGLAACLNAGLLYRGLRQHKVYEPRPGWGVFSFKLLIAMLAMAGVLWFAGGSEASWFTSPLLERVLRLAMLVVLGASAYFVTLW
;
A
#
# COMPACT_ATOMS: atom_id res chain seq x y z
N ILE A 1 26.10 -10.83 5.82
CA ILE A 1 26.11 -10.88 4.34
C ILE A 1 25.49 -9.61 3.77
N GLY A 2 24.23 -9.28 4.05
CA GLY A 2 23.52 -8.14 3.41
C GLY A 2 24.12 -6.77 3.68
N VAL A 3 24.68 -6.53 4.88
CA VAL A 3 25.42 -5.28 5.19
C VAL A 3 26.66 -5.14 4.30
N ALA A 4 27.39 -6.22 4.08
CA ALA A 4 28.55 -6.24 3.19
C ALA A 4 28.13 -6.14 1.70
N ALA A 5 26.99 -6.72 1.34
CA ALA A 5 26.45 -6.70 -0.02
C ALA A 5 25.63 -5.41 -0.32
N ALA A 6 25.55 -4.45 0.60
CA ALA A 6 24.75 -3.23 0.42
C ALA A 6 25.03 -2.49 -0.91
N PRO A 7 26.28 -2.31 -1.40
CA PRO A 7 26.52 -1.69 -2.70
C PRO A 7 25.86 -2.43 -3.86
N ILE A 8 25.89 -3.77 -3.84
CA ILE A 8 25.26 -4.60 -4.88
C ILE A 8 23.74 -4.48 -4.80
N LEU A 9 23.18 -4.49 -3.58
CA LEU A 9 21.74 -4.34 -3.38
C LEU A 9 21.24 -2.99 -3.90
N VAL A 10 21.95 -1.91 -3.61
CA VAL A 10 21.61 -0.56 -4.12
C VAL A 10 21.75 -0.52 -5.63
N TRP A 11 22.82 -1.07 -6.18
CA TRP A 11 23.03 -1.11 -7.62
C TRP A 11 21.92 -1.88 -8.36
N VAL A 12 21.44 -2.98 -7.80
CA VAL A 12 20.34 -3.78 -8.38
C VAL A 12 18.97 -3.09 -8.23
N SER A 13 18.72 -2.45 -7.07
CA SER A 13 17.40 -1.86 -6.78
C SER A 13 17.20 -0.45 -7.31
N ALA A 14 18.28 0.31 -7.48
CA ALA A 14 18.25 1.68 -7.95
C ALA A 14 19.51 2.02 -8.79
N PRO A 15 19.69 1.36 -9.95
CA PRO A 15 20.90 1.51 -10.77
C PRO A 15 21.10 2.95 -11.26
N GLY A 16 20.04 3.72 -11.44
CA GLY A 16 20.12 5.13 -11.85
C GLY A 16 20.82 6.02 -10.81
N PHE A 17 20.90 5.61 -9.53
CA PHE A 17 21.65 6.36 -8.52
C PHE A 17 23.16 6.26 -8.69
N ALA A 18 23.66 5.28 -9.42
CA ALA A 18 25.09 5.15 -9.72
C ALA A 18 25.65 6.31 -10.57
N ALA A 19 24.80 7.07 -11.24
CA ALA A 19 25.20 8.27 -11.97
C ALA A 19 25.55 9.46 -11.04
N ASP A 20 25.13 9.42 -9.77
CA ASP A 20 25.43 10.42 -8.75
C ASP A 20 26.11 9.70 -7.57
N LEU A 21 27.43 9.82 -7.48
CA LEU A 21 28.25 9.12 -6.48
C LEU A 21 27.83 9.47 -5.06
N GLY A 22 27.53 10.73 -4.75
CA GLY A 22 27.11 11.15 -3.41
C GLY A 22 25.78 10.50 -2.99
N LYS A 23 24.82 10.44 -3.91
CA LYS A 23 23.53 9.80 -3.69
C LYS A 23 23.67 8.29 -3.55
N PHE A 24 24.52 7.68 -4.36
CA PHE A 24 24.79 6.24 -4.29
C PHE A 24 25.43 5.86 -2.94
N GLU A 25 26.50 6.55 -2.54
CA GLU A 25 27.20 6.30 -1.29
C GLU A 25 26.30 6.50 -0.06
N LEU A 26 25.49 7.55 -0.06
CA LEU A 26 24.51 7.80 0.99
C LEU A 26 23.47 6.68 1.07
N THR A 27 22.96 6.22 -0.07
CA THR A 27 22.00 5.12 -0.12
C THR A 27 22.62 3.81 0.37
N VAL A 28 23.90 3.55 0.04
CA VAL A 28 24.65 2.39 0.55
C VAL A 28 24.82 2.48 2.06
N ALA A 29 25.18 3.65 2.60
CA ALA A 29 25.32 3.86 4.03
C ALA A 29 23.99 3.61 4.77
N LEU A 30 22.88 4.19 4.29
CA LEU A 30 21.55 3.96 4.82
C LEU A 30 21.15 2.48 4.76
N THR A 31 21.44 1.80 3.64
CA THR A 31 21.16 0.38 3.49
C THR A 31 21.94 -0.45 4.51
N ARG A 32 23.21 -0.15 4.76
CA ARG A 32 24.02 -0.83 5.79
C ARG A 32 23.44 -0.67 7.19
N ILE A 33 22.98 0.54 7.54
CA ILE A 33 22.37 0.84 8.84
C ILE A 33 21.01 0.15 9.00
N THR A 34 20.20 0.15 7.96
CA THR A 34 18.83 -0.37 8.03
C THR A 34 18.75 -1.88 7.82
N PHE A 35 19.71 -2.52 7.15
CA PHE A 35 19.66 -3.94 6.81
C PHE A 35 19.49 -4.88 8.02
N PRO A 36 20.13 -4.64 9.19
CA PRO A 36 19.92 -5.46 10.40
C PRO A 36 18.47 -5.50 10.88
N TYR A 37 17.63 -4.52 10.50
CA TYR A 37 16.21 -4.50 10.80
C TYR A 37 15.47 -5.76 10.30
N ILE A 38 15.92 -6.35 9.20
CA ILE A 38 15.34 -7.61 8.67
C ILE A 38 15.44 -8.73 9.70
N LEU A 39 16.58 -8.83 10.41
CA LEU A 39 16.77 -9.80 11.48
C LEU A 39 15.80 -9.54 12.64
N PHE A 40 15.71 -8.27 13.08
CA PHE A 40 14.78 -7.91 14.16
C PHE A 40 13.34 -8.20 13.77
N MET A 41 12.92 -7.83 12.56
CA MET A 41 11.55 -8.10 12.10
C MET A 41 11.23 -9.59 11.99
N SER A 42 12.19 -10.42 11.56
CA SER A 42 12.02 -11.86 11.54
C SER A 42 11.79 -12.43 12.94
N LEU A 43 12.55 -11.95 13.93
CA LEU A 43 12.40 -12.35 15.34
C LEU A 43 11.11 -11.79 15.96
N VAL A 44 10.74 -10.55 15.62
CA VAL A 44 9.47 -9.92 16.03
C VAL A 44 8.28 -10.70 15.48
N ALA A 45 8.32 -11.11 14.22
CA ALA A 45 7.27 -11.89 13.59
C ALA A 45 7.13 -13.29 14.24
N LEU A 46 8.25 -13.98 14.50
CA LEU A 46 8.27 -15.25 15.23
C LEU A 46 7.69 -15.09 16.64
N SER A 47 8.16 -14.09 17.37
CA SER A 47 7.71 -13.79 18.73
C SER A 47 6.22 -13.45 18.78
N GLY A 48 5.76 -12.63 17.81
CA GLY A 48 4.35 -12.27 17.65
C GLY A 48 3.49 -13.49 17.32
N GLY A 49 3.97 -14.40 16.47
CA GLY A 49 3.30 -15.67 16.17
C GLY A 49 3.10 -16.54 17.42
N ILE A 50 4.15 -16.68 18.25
CA ILE A 50 4.07 -17.39 19.51
C ILE A 50 3.06 -16.72 20.44
N LEU A 51 3.15 -15.40 20.64
CA LEU A 51 2.23 -14.66 21.52
C LEU A 51 0.77 -14.75 21.07
N ASN A 52 0.52 -14.68 19.75
CA ASN A 52 -0.82 -14.83 19.18
C ASN A 52 -1.40 -16.24 19.43
N THR A 53 -0.58 -17.29 19.36
CA THR A 53 -0.98 -18.67 19.68
C THR A 53 -1.41 -18.79 21.15
N TRP A 54 -0.81 -18.01 22.04
CA TRP A 54 -1.18 -17.90 23.46
C TRP A 54 -2.25 -16.83 23.74
N SER A 55 -2.97 -16.37 22.72
CA SER A 55 -4.02 -15.34 22.82
C SER A 55 -3.53 -14.01 23.42
N ARG A 56 -2.25 -13.69 23.25
CA ARG A 56 -1.63 -12.44 23.70
C ARG A 56 -1.46 -11.44 22.53
N PHE A 57 -2.59 -10.94 22.01
CA PHE A 57 -2.62 -10.12 20.78
C PHE A 57 -2.15 -8.67 20.97
N ALA A 58 -2.33 -8.10 22.16
CA ALA A 58 -2.09 -6.67 22.42
C ALA A 58 -0.64 -6.24 22.15
N LEU A 59 0.34 -7.03 22.60
CA LEU A 59 1.77 -6.71 22.42
C LEU A 59 2.21 -6.76 20.96
N PRO A 60 1.95 -7.82 20.18
CA PRO A 60 2.24 -7.84 18.75
C PRO A 60 1.56 -6.70 17.98
N ALA A 61 0.31 -6.35 18.34
CA ALA A 61 -0.41 -5.25 17.71
C ALA A 61 0.20 -3.87 18.03
N PHE A 62 0.85 -3.72 19.18
CA PHE A 62 1.49 -2.46 19.60
C PHE A 62 2.89 -2.25 18.99
N THR A 63 3.57 -3.32 18.56
CA THR A 63 4.96 -3.21 18.08
C THR A 63 5.18 -2.18 16.96
N PRO A 64 4.29 -1.99 15.95
CA PRO A 64 4.50 -0.98 14.91
C PRO A 64 4.56 0.45 15.45
N VAL A 65 3.90 0.73 16.59
CA VAL A 65 3.93 2.04 17.25
C VAL A 65 5.36 2.42 17.67
N LEU A 66 6.14 1.45 18.12
CA LEU A 66 7.53 1.67 18.56
C LEU A 66 8.45 2.12 17.43
N LEU A 67 8.23 1.62 16.21
CA LEU A 67 8.96 2.08 15.03
C LEU A 67 8.64 3.55 14.76
N ASN A 68 7.36 3.92 14.78
CA ASN A 68 6.95 5.31 14.56
C ASN A 68 7.50 6.24 15.65
N LEU A 69 7.46 5.82 16.92
CA LEU A 69 8.05 6.59 18.02
C LEU A 69 9.57 6.74 17.86
N SER A 70 10.27 5.70 17.39
CA SER A 70 11.69 5.77 17.07
C SER A 70 11.97 6.79 15.97
N PHE A 71 11.18 6.79 14.89
CA PHE A 71 11.31 7.79 13.82
C PHE A 71 11.09 9.20 14.32
N ILE A 72 10.01 9.43 15.08
CA ILE A 72 9.68 10.76 15.63
C ILE A 72 10.80 11.23 16.59
N GLY A 73 11.21 10.35 17.50
CA GLY A 73 12.28 10.69 18.48
C GLY A 73 13.60 11.00 17.79
N MET A 74 14.04 10.19 16.84
CA MET A 74 15.28 10.43 16.11
C MET A 74 15.21 11.67 15.22
N ALA A 75 14.05 11.92 14.57
CA ALA A 75 13.86 13.13 13.78
C ALA A 75 13.92 14.41 14.60
N LEU A 76 13.32 14.42 15.80
CA LEU A 76 13.25 15.61 16.65
C LEU A 76 14.54 15.87 17.42
N PHE A 77 15.19 14.82 17.91
CA PHE A 77 16.27 14.97 18.87
C PHE A 77 17.66 14.60 18.32
N ALA A 78 17.74 13.67 17.35
CA ALA A 78 19.02 13.16 16.88
C ALA A 78 19.50 13.77 15.55
N THR A 79 18.59 14.29 14.72
CA THR A 79 18.92 14.86 13.41
C THR A 79 20.07 15.87 13.43
N PRO A 80 20.18 16.80 14.43
CA PRO A 80 21.26 17.78 14.46
C PRO A 80 22.66 17.18 14.67
N TYR A 81 22.75 15.94 15.15
CA TYR A 81 24.02 15.27 15.46
C TYR A 81 24.55 14.40 14.32
N PHE A 82 23.83 14.34 13.18
CA PHE A 82 24.20 13.52 12.02
C PHE A 82 24.44 14.38 10.78
N ASP A 83 25.49 14.07 10.05
CA ASP A 83 25.78 14.66 8.74
C ASP A 83 25.98 13.54 7.69
N PRO A 84 25.13 13.45 6.69
CA PRO A 84 23.87 14.21 6.52
C PRO A 84 22.75 13.79 7.51
N PRO A 85 21.82 14.70 7.84
CA PRO A 85 20.77 14.50 8.84
C PRO A 85 19.89 13.25 8.61
N VAL A 86 19.74 12.80 7.37
CA VAL A 86 18.95 11.61 6.99
C VAL A 86 19.49 10.32 7.61
N LEU A 87 20.77 10.26 7.99
CA LEU A 87 21.36 9.09 8.66
C LEU A 87 20.69 8.81 10.01
N ALA A 88 20.22 9.86 10.71
CA ALA A 88 19.44 9.70 11.95
C ALA A 88 18.19 8.83 11.72
N LEU A 89 17.52 8.99 10.56
CA LEU A 89 16.34 8.19 10.21
C LEU A 89 16.73 6.72 9.91
N GLY A 90 17.91 6.48 9.34
CA GLY A 90 18.45 5.13 9.20
C GLY A 90 18.62 4.44 10.55
N TRP A 91 19.20 5.14 11.52
CA TRP A 91 19.35 4.65 12.90
C TRP A 91 17.99 4.51 13.61
N ALA A 92 16.98 5.33 13.26
CA ALA A 92 15.62 5.17 13.78
C ALA A 92 15.02 3.80 13.41
N VAL A 93 15.27 3.30 12.19
CA VAL A 93 14.84 1.96 11.77
C VAL A 93 15.51 0.89 12.64
N PHE A 94 16.82 0.98 12.82
CA PHE A 94 17.57 0.02 13.64
C PHE A 94 17.06 0.01 15.08
N LEU A 95 16.97 1.18 15.71
CA LEU A 95 16.47 1.34 17.09
C LEU A 95 15.02 0.86 17.22
N GLY A 96 14.15 1.21 16.26
CA GLY A 96 12.78 0.76 16.22
C GLY A 96 12.67 -0.76 16.21
N GLY A 97 13.46 -1.45 15.37
CA GLY A 97 13.50 -2.92 15.33
C GLY A 97 13.96 -3.53 16.66
N LEU A 98 14.98 -2.95 17.27
CA LEU A 98 15.46 -3.38 18.58
C LEU A 98 14.40 -3.22 19.67
N LEU A 99 13.72 -2.07 19.71
CA LEU A 99 12.63 -1.81 20.67
C LEU A 99 11.44 -2.75 20.46
N GLN A 100 11.04 -3.00 19.21
CA GLN A 100 9.97 -3.93 18.86
C GLN A 100 10.26 -5.36 19.35
N LEU A 101 11.51 -5.81 19.24
CA LEU A 101 11.92 -7.11 19.76
C LEU A 101 11.98 -7.08 21.28
N ALA A 102 12.59 -6.05 21.88
CA ALA A 102 12.81 -5.94 23.32
C ALA A 102 11.48 -5.99 24.11
N ILE A 103 10.43 -5.32 23.65
CA ILE A 103 9.12 -5.31 24.34
C ILE A 103 8.44 -6.69 24.39
N GLN A 104 8.74 -7.57 23.43
CA GLN A 104 8.15 -8.92 23.36
C GLN A 104 8.86 -9.93 24.27
N ILE A 105 10.16 -9.71 24.59
CA ILE A 105 10.96 -10.65 25.42
C ILE A 105 10.34 -10.91 26.80
N PRO A 106 9.91 -9.90 27.58
CA PRO A 106 9.29 -10.17 28.89
C PRO A 106 8.01 -11.00 28.82
N ALA A 107 7.21 -10.77 27.76
CA ALA A 107 5.97 -11.51 27.55
C ALA A 107 6.25 -12.98 27.20
N LEU A 108 7.25 -13.24 26.35
CA LEU A 108 7.70 -14.60 26.03
C LEU A 108 8.27 -15.32 27.25
N ARG A 109 9.01 -14.62 28.11
CA ARG A 109 9.52 -15.17 29.38
C ARG A 109 8.37 -15.57 30.32
N LYS A 110 7.32 -14.73 30.43
CA LYS A 110 6.15 -15.02 31.28
C LYS A 110 5.38 -16.28 30.88
N ILE A 111 5.38 -16.63 29.60
CA ILE A 111 4.74 -17.87 29.09
C ILE A 111 5.75 -19.02 28.92
N SER A 112 7.00 -18.85 29.39
CA SER A 112 8.09 -19.82 29.27
C SER A 112 8.39 -20.28 27.83
N MET A 113 8.09 -19.43 26.85
CA MET A 113 8.26 -19.71 25.42
C MET A 113 9.35 -18.84 24.78
N LEU A 114 10.34 -18.37 25.57
CA LEU A 114 11.46 -17.63 25.00
C LEU A 114 12.33 -18.58 24.16
N PRO A 115 12.44 -18.37 22.84
CA PRO A 115 13.27 -19.22 21.99
C PRO A 115 14.73 -19.16 22.45
N ARG A 116 15.37 -20.31 22.57
CA ARG A 116 16.82 -20.42 22.82
C ARG A 116 17.50 -20.65 21.46
N PRO A 117 18.39 -19.75 21.04
CA PRO A 117 19.10 -19.93 19.78
C PRO A 117 19.95 -21.19 19.83
N SER A 118 19.77 -22.07 18.86
CA SER A 118 20.63 -23.22 18.66
C SER A 118 21.42 -23.03 17.37
N PHE A 119 22.74 -23.10 17.43
CA PHE A 119 23.62 -22.98 16.27
C PHE A 119 23.92 -24.32 15.59
N ASN A 120 23.22 -25.39 16.00
CA ASN A 120 23.39 -26.69 15.37
C ASN A 120 22.56 -26.81 14.09
N TRP A 121 23.10 -26.30 12.98
CA TRP A 121 22.45 -26.30 11.66
C TRP A 121 22.07 -27.68 11.14
N LYS A 122 22.86 -28.70 11.47
CA LYS A 122 22.58 -30.08 11.05
C LYS A 122 21.34 -30.64 11.75
N ALA A 123 21.19 -30.38 13.05
CA ALA A 123 20.01 -30.78 13.81
C ALA A 123 18.77 -29.99 13.37
N ALA A 124 18.88 -28.68 13.13
CA ALA A 124 17.77 -27.86 12.62
C ALA A 124 17.28 -28.32 11.26
N TRP A 125 18.17 -28.67 10.33
CA TRP A 125 17.81 -29.18 9.01
C TRP A 125 17.20 -30.58 9.02
N ALA A 126 17.54 -31.39 10.04
CA ALA A 126 16.97 -32.74 10.24
C ALA A 126 15.58 -32.72 10.89
N ASP A 127 15.19 -31.60 11.54
CA ASP A 127 13.91 -31.49 12.24
C ASP A 127 12.73 -31.51 11.25
N PRO A 128 11.75 -32.44 11.41
CA PRO A 128 10.59 -32.53 10.53
C PRO A 128 9.71 -31.27 10.57
N GLY A 129 9.63 -30.58 11.73
CA GLY A 129 8.88 -29.35 11.89
C GLY A 129 9.47 -28.21 11.06
N VAL A 130 10.80 -28.06 11.07
CA VAL A 130 11.50 -27.06 10.25
C VAL A 130 11.28 -27.34 8.75
N ARG A 131 11.39 -28.60 8.31
CA ARG A 131 11.11 -28.97 6.91
C ARG A 131 9.67 -28.66 6.51
N ARG A 132 8.72 -29.00 7.36
CA ARG A 132 7.30 -28.70 7.12
C ARG A 132 7.04 -27.19 6.96
N ILE A 133 7.63 -26.37 7.83
CA ILE A 133 7.54 -24.90 7.75
C ILE A 133 8.11 -24.42 6.42
N LEU A 134 9.31 -24.83 6.03
CA LEU A 134 9.95 -24.43 4.78
C LEU A 134 9.13 -24.83 3.55
N THR A 135 8.54 -26.05 3.56
CA THR A 135 7.68 -26.51 2.46
C THR A 135 6.40 -25.67 2.34
N LEU A 136 5.81 -25.24 3.45
CA LEU A 136 4.63 -24.39 3.47
C LEU A 136 4.96 -22.93 3.09
N MET A 137 6.15 -22.45 3.46
CA MET A 137 6.60 -21.09 3.12
C MET A 137 6.87 -20.90 1.62
N GLY A 138 7.34 -21.92 0.91
CA GLY A 138 7.72 -21.82 -0.50
C GLY A 138 6.60 -21.21 -1.38
N PRO A 139 5.40 -21.80 -1.45
CA PRO A 139 4.28 -21.24 -2.21
C PRO A 139 3.83 -19.86 -1.73
N ALA A 140 3.87 -19.60 -0.41
CA ALA A 140 3.50 -18.31 0.16
C ALA A 140 4.50 -17.21 -0.26
N LEU A 141 5.80 -17.50 -0.27
CA LEU A 141 6.84 -16.59 -0.73
C LEU A 141 6.62 -16.19 -2.19
N ILE A 142 6.31 -17.15 -3.07
CA ILE A 142 6.04 -16.86 -4.49
C ILE A 142 4.84 -15.89 -4.61
N GLY A 143 3.76 -16.14 -3.87
CA GLY A 143 2.56 -15.29 -3.91
C GLY A 143 2.81 -13.83 -3.49
N VAL A 144 3.61 -13.62 -2.43
CA VAL A 144 3.96 -12.29 -1.93
C VAL A 144 5.01 -11.62 -2.82
N SER A 145 5.93 -12.38 -3.40
CA SER A 145 7.04 -11.83 -4.20
C SER A 145 6.58 -11.11 -5.47
N VAL A 146 5.45 -11.48 -6.05
CA VAL A 146 4.94 -10.83 -7.29
C VAL A 146 4.75 -9.33 -7.10
N SER A 147 4.11 -8.91 -6.01
CA SER A 147 3.90 -7.48 -5.72
C SER A 147 5.21 -6.76 -5.37
N GLN A 148 6.11 -7.42 -4.64
CA GLN A 148 7.41 -6.86 -4.27
C GLN A 148 8.32 -6.70 -5.50
N ILE A 149 8.30 -7.65 -6.44
CA ILE A 149 9.01 -7.53 -7.72
C ILE A 149 8.49 -6.34 -8.52
N SER A 150 7.17 -6.12 -8.57
CA SER A 150 6.59 -4.95 -9.24
C SER A 150 7.09 -3.64 -8.64
N LEU A 151 7.10 -3.53 -7.30
CA LEU A 151 7.62 -2.35 -6.59
C LEU A 151 9.10 -2.13 -6.88
N LEU A 152 9.91 -3.19 -6.86
CA LEU A 152 11.33 -3.12 -7.18
C LEU A 152 11.56 -2.61 -8.60
N ILE A 153 10.88 -3.16 -9.59
CA ILE A 153 11.00 -2.73 -10.99
C ILE A 153 10.59 -1.27 -11.15
N ASN A 154 9.49 -0.85 -10.51
CA ASN A 154 9.08 0.56 -10.54
C ASN A 154 10.11 1.48 -9.88
N THR A 155 10.76 1.06 -8.80
CA THR A 155 11.86 1.79 -8.15
C THR A 155 13.07 1.89 -9.08
N ILE A 156 13.40 0.82 -9.80
CA ILE A 156 14.47 0.83 -10.83
C ILE A 156 14.15 1.88 -11.89
N PHE A 157 12.95 1.88 -12.47
CA PHE A 157 12.55 2.89 -13.44
C PHE A 157 12.61 4.30 -12.86
N ALA A 158 12.08 4.50 -11.66
CA ALA A 158 12.08 5.80 -11.00
C ALA A 158 13.49 6.32 -10.71
N SER A 159 14.47 5.43 -10.49
CA SER A 159 15.86 5.79 -10.20
C SER A 159 16.57 6.46 -11.38
N PHE A 160 16.13 6.19 -12.62
CA PHE A 160 16.65 6.82 -13.84
C PHE A 160 16.01 8.17 -14.15
N LEU A 161 14.94 8.52 -13.44
CA LEU A 161 14.24 9.79 -13.65
C LEU A 161 14.90 10.93 -12.85
N LYS A 162 14.35 12.14 -13.00
CA LYS A 162 14.81 13.33 -12.27
C LYS A 162 14.87 13.06 -10.77
N THR A 163 15.87 13.64 -10.11
CA THR A 163 15.97 13.62 -8.64
C THR A 163 14.67 14.14 -8.02
N GLY A 164 14.13 13.41 -7.04
CA GLY A 164 12.82 13.66 -6.45
C GLY A 164 11.73 12.67 -6.91
N SER A 165 11.86 12.04 -8.10
CA SER A 165 10.82 11.17 -8.67
C SER A 165 10.41 10.02 -7.73
N VAL A 166 11.37 9.39 -7.06
CA VAL A 166 11.10 8.33 -6.08
C VAL A 166 10.30 8.88 -4.89
N SER A 167 10.67 10.06 -4.40
CA SER A 167 9.99 10.71 -3.27
C SER A 167 8.56 11.14 -3.64
N TRP A 168 8.38 11.76 -4.82
CA TRP A 168 7.05 12.19 -5.28
C TRP A 168 6.09 11.02 -5.47
N LEU A 169 6.58 9.90 -6.04
CA LEU A 169 5.80 8.66 -6.13
C LEU A 169 5.46 8.11 -4.75
N TYR A 170 6.41 8.12 -3.81
CA TYR A 170 6.20 7.63 -2.46
C TYR A 170 5.11 8.42 -1.72
N TYR A 171 5.15 9.77 -1.76
CA TYR A 171 4.14 10.60 -1.13
C TYR A 171 2.76 10.43 -1.79
N ALA A 172 2.70 10.32 -3.10
CA ALA A 172 1.45 10.06 -3.81
C ALA A 172 0.87 8.68 -3.47
N ASP A 173 1.73 7.64 -3.40
CA ASP A 173 1.35 6.28 -3.02
C ASP A 173 0.78 6.22 -1.58
N ARG A 174 1.40 6.92 -0.62
CA ARG A 174 0.89 7.01 0.77
C ARG A 174 -0.51 7.61 0.83
N LEU A 175 -0.79 8.64 0.05
CA LEU A 175 -2.13 9.25 -0.02
C LEU A 175 -3.16 8.30 -0.64
N MET A 176 -2.78 7.56 -1.69
CA MET A 176 -3.64 6.55 -2.33
C MET A 176 -3.85 5.33 -1.41
N GLU A 177 -2.83 4.95 -0.64
CA GLU A 177 -2.91 3.77 0.24
C GLU A 177 -3.97 3.93 1.34
N PHE A 178 -4.23 5.15 1.81
CA PHE A 178 -5.20 5.40 2.87
C PHE A 178 -6.62 4.89 2.52
N PRO A 179 -7.30 5.34 1.46
CA PRO A 179 -8.62 4.81 1.09
C PRO A 179 -8.55 3.35 0.61
N SER A 180 -7.49 2.95 -0.09
CA SER A 180 -7.30 1.59 -0.58
C SER A 180 -7.10 0.59 0.57
N GLY A 181 -6.36 0.95 1.60
CA GLY A 181 -6.17 0.16 2.80
C GLY A 181 -7.45 0.03 3.61
N MET A 182 -8.06 1.17 3.95
CA MET A 182 -9.27 1.21 4.76
C MET A 182 -10.43 0.43 4.13
N LEU A 183 -10.79 0.74 2.89
CA LEU A 183 -11.91 0.08 2.20
C LEU A 183 -11.58 -1.35 1.80
N GLY A 184 -10.39 -1.58 1.25
CA GLY A 184 -10.02 -2.90 0.74
C GLY A 184 -9.85 -3.94 1.85
N VAL A 185 -9.31 -3.57 3.01
CA VAL A 185 -9.17 -4.48 4.15
C VAL A 185 -10.54 -4.75 4.77
N ALA A 186 -11.35 -3.71 5.01
CA ALA A 186 -12.68 -3.86 5.59
C ALA A 186 -13.57 -4.81 4.75
N LEU A 187 -13.61 -4.59 3.43
CA LEU A 187 -14.40 -5.44 2.53
C LEU A 187 -13.83 -6.84 2.40
N GLY A 188 -12.51 -6.98 2.28
CA GLY A 188 -11.86 -8.29 2.16
C GLY A 188 -12.06 -9.18 3.38
N THR A 189 -12.01 -8.61 4.58
CA THR A 189 -12.20 -9.37 5.84
C THR A 189 -13.63 -9.86 6.03
N ILE A 190 -14.62 -9.14 5.52
CA ILE A 190 -16.04 -9.52 5.61
C ILE A 190 -16.41 -10.51 4.50
N LEU A 191 -15.94 -10.26 3.28
CA LEU A 191 -16.38 -11.03 2.10
C LEU A 191 -15.81 -12.44 2.10
N LEU A 192 -14.53 -12.64 2.41
CA LEU A 192 -13.90 -13.96 2.28
C LEU A 192 -14.56 -15.04 3.17
N PRO A 193 -14.79 -14.84 4.48
CA PRO A 193 -15.45 -15.85 5.32
C PRO A 193 -16.90 -16.11 4.89
N SER A 194 -17.63 -15.05 4.53
CA SER A 194 -19.03 -15.16 4.11
C SER A 194 -19.20 -15.90 2.78
N LEU A 195 -18.33 -15.61 1.80
CA LEU A 195 -18.28 -16.33 0.53
C LEU A 195 -17.89 -17.79 0.72
N ALA A 196 -16.92 -18.09 1.60
CA ALA A 196 -16.54 -19.47 1.91
C ALA A 196 -17.70 -20.27 2.52
N LYS A 197 -18.49 -19.64 3.43
CA LYS A 197 -19.68 -20.24 4.01
C LYS A 197 -20.72 -20.59 2.94
N TYR A 198 -21.04 -19.65 2.03
CA TYR A 198 -22.03 -19.91 0.96
C TYR A 198 -21.51 -20.93 -0.06
N HIS A 199 -20.23 -20.97 -0.32
CA HIS A 199 -19.64 -22.01 -1.15
C HIS A 199 -19.75 -23.40 -0.51
N ALA A 200 -19.46 -23.54 0.76
CA ALA A 200 -19.58 -24.80 1.51
C ALA A 200 -21.02 -25.31 1.58
N SER A 201 -22.00 -24.41 1.63
CA SER A 201 -23.43 -24.76 1.62
C SER A 201 -24.01 -24.91 0.19
N ASN A 202 -23.20 -24.86 -0.87
CA ASN A 202 -23.63 -24.91 -2.28
C ASN A 202 -24.69 -23.85 -2.65
N ASN A 203 -24.75 -22.73 -1.93
CA ASN A 203 -25.74 -21.67 -2.18
C ASN A 203 -25.20 -20.64 -3.17
N HIS A 204 -25.24 -20.98 -4.45
CA HIS A 204 -24.72 -20.12 -5.54
C HIS A 204 -25.45 -18.78 -5.64
N ASN A 205 -26.74 -18.72 -5.32
CA ASN A 205 -27.50 -17.47 -5.40
C ASN A 205 -27.04 -16.45 -4.35
N GLU A 206 -26.91 -16.87 -3.08
CA GLU A 206 -26.42 -15.98 -2.02
C GLU A 206 -24.93 -15.63 -2.22
N TYR A 207 -24.14 -16.53 -2.80
CA TYR A 207 -22.76 -16.25 -3.18
C TYR A 207 -22.67 -15.10 -4.19
N SER A 208 -23.45 -15.21 -5.30
CA SER A 208 -23.50 -14.18 -6.34
C SER A 208 -24.07 -12.85 -5.82
N LYS A 209 -25.09 -12.92 -4.96
CA LYS A 209 -25.70 -11.75 -4.30
C LYS A 209 -24.71 -10.99 -3.43
N LEU A 210 -23.91 -11.73 -2.65
CA LEU A 210 -22.89 -11.11 -1.79
C LEU A 210 -21.79 -10.43 -2.61
N LEU A 211 -21.38 -11.05 -3.72
CA LEU A 211 -20.43 -10.42 -4.65
C LEU A 211 -21.01 -9.17 -5.30
N ASP A 212 -22.28 -9.20 -5.74
CA ASP A 212 -22.96 -8.03 -6.32
C ASP A 212 -23.04 -6.87 -5.31
N TRP A 213 -23.40 -7.18 -4.07
CA TRP A 213 -23.40 -6.21 -2.97
C TRP A 213 -21.99 -5.62 -2.73
N GLY A 214 -20.97 -6.48 -2.66
CA GLY A 214 -19.58 -6.05 -2.46
C GLY A 214 -19.09 -5.15 -3.61
N LEU A 215 -19.42 -5.47 -4.85
CA LEU A 215 -19.08 -4.65 -6.01
C LEU A 215 -19.78 -3.29 -6.00
N ARG A 216 -21.08 -3.24 -5.69
CA ARG A 216 -21.83 -1.99 -5.58
C ARG A 216 -21.29 -1.12 -4.45
N LEU A 217 -21.04 -1.72 -3.28
CA LEU A 217 -20.46 -0.99 -2.14
C LEU A 217 -19.06 -0.46 -2.43
N THR A 218 -18.26 -1.25 -3.14
CA THR A 218 -16.92 -0.79 -3.58
C THR A 218 -17.03 0.40 -4.50
N LEU A 219 -17.85 0.35 -5.53
CA LEU A 219 -18.02 1.47 -6.46
C LEU A 219 -18.59 2.70 -5.76
N LEU A 220 -19.56 2.49 -4.85
CA LEU A 220 -20.18 3.55 -4.07
C LEU A 220 -19.17 4.34 -3.23
N LEU A 221 -18.13 3.69 -2.72
CA LEU A 221 -17.13 4.32 -1.83
C LEU A 221 -15.82 4.65 -2.56
N ALA A 222 -15.34 3.76 -3.42
CA ALA A 222 -14.05 3.93 -4.08
C ALA A 222 -14.09 4.93 -5.22
N ALA A 223 -15.16 4.99 -6.00
CA ALA A 223 -15.24 5.93 -7.11
C ALA A 223 -15.24 7.40 -6.65
N PRO A 224 -16.07 7.82 -5.66
CA PRO A 224 -15.97 9.18 -5.14
C PRO A 224 -14.65 9.45 -4.41
N ALA A 225 -14.05 8.46 -3.73
CA ALA A 225 -12.73 8.61 -3.12
C ALA A 225 -11.63 8.85 -4.17
N SER A 226 -11.70 8.15 -5.31
CA SER A 226 -10.79 8.37 -6.46
C SER A 226 -10.91 9.80 -6.99
N LEU A 227 -12.14 10.27 -7.20
CA LEU A 227 -12.41 11.62 -7.70
C LEU A 227 -11.96 12.68 -6.68
N ALA A 228 -12.27 12.49 -5.41
CA ALA A 228 -11.86 13.40 -4.34
C ALA A 228 -10.33 13.50 -4.23
N LEU A 229 -9.60 12.39 -4.30
CA LEU A 229 -8.13 12.40 -4.31
C LEU A 229 -7.56 13.18 -5.49
N ALA A 230 -8.13 13.04 -6.68
CA ALA A 230 -7.71 13.79 -7.84
C ALA A 230 -7.96 15.30 -7.66
N MET A 231 -9.15 15.68 -7.23
CA MET A 231 -9.56 17.09 -7.09
C MET A 231 -8.91 17.80 -5.91
N LEU A 232 -8.78 17.10 -4.78
CA LEU A 232 -8.16 17.61 -3.56
C LEU A 232 -6.66 17.36 -3.49
N SER A 233 -6.01 16.98 -4.58
CA SER A 233 -4.59 16.62 -4.58
C SER A 233 -3.69 17.75 -4.06
N ILE A 234 -3.83 19.00 -4.54
CA ILE A 234 -3.07 20.16 -4.03
C ILE A 234 -3.43 20.45 -2.57
N PRO A 235 -4.71 20.61 -2.19
CA PRO A 235 -5.11 20.75 -0.80
C PRO A 235 -4.48 19.73 0.16
N LEU A 236 -4.55 18.45 -0.21
CA LEU A 236 -3.99 17.35 0.59
C LEU A 236 -2.47 17.45 0.74
N ILE A 237 -1.77 17.60 -0.39
CA ILE A 237 -0.31 17.65 -0.41
C ILE A 237 0.20 18.90 0.32
N CYS A 238 -0.42 20.06 0.09
CA CYS A 238 -0.05 21.30 0.77
C CYS A 238 -0.29 21.23 2.29
N THR A 239 -1.39 20.61 2.72
CA THR A 239 -1.72 20.51 4.13
C THR A 239 -0.79 19.54 4.87
N LEU A 240 -0.45 18.42 4.24
CA LEU A 240 0.29 17.34 4.89
C LEU A 240 1.80 17.46 4.74
N PHE A 241 2.29 17.95 3.59
CA PHE A 241 3.71 17.84 3.24
C PHE A 241 4.39 19.17 2.91
N TYR A 242 3.66 20.25 2.59
CA TYR A 242 4.27 21.53 2.20
C TYR A 242 4.80 22.29 3.41
N HIS A 243 5.94 21.85 3.92
CA HIS A 243 6.73 22.50 4.97
C HIS A 243 8.19 22.05 4.93
N GLY A 244 9.07 22.84 5.53
CA GLY A 244 10.51 22.55 5.54
C GLY A 244 11.12 22.59 4.13
N ALA A 245 11.78 21.52 3.74
CA ALA A 245 12.43 21.40 2.44
C ALA A 245 11.49 21.01 1.26
N PHE A 246 10.22 20.68 1.54
CA PHE A 246 9.26 20.31 0.49
C PHE A 246 8.78 21.56 -0.26
N SER A 247 9.23 21.73 -1.49
CA SER A 247 9.00 22.93 -2.29
C SER A 247 7.64 22.91 -3.02
N SER A 248 7.24 24.07 -3.59
CA SER A 248 6.06 24.14 -4.45
C SER A 248 6.17 23.26 -5.69
N ASN A 249 7.39 23.09 -6.24
CA ASN A 249 7.62 22.16 -7.34
C ASN A 249 7.33 20.71 -6.91
N ASP A 250 7.73 20.32 -5.69
CA ASP A 250 7.45 18.97 -5.17
C ASP A 250 5.94 18.73 -5.01
N VAL A 251 5.19 19.76 -4.62
CA VAL A 251 3.72 19.70 -4.58
C VAL A 251 3.15 19.39 -5.96
N PHE A 252 3.56 20.10 -7.00
CA PHE A 252 3.05 19.88 -8.35
C PHE A 252 3.45 18.52 -8.92
N GLN A 253 4.69 18.09 -8.70
CA GLN A 253 5.17 16.78 -9.14
C GLN A 253 4.43 15.64 -8.42
N THR A 254 4.23 15.76 -7.10
CA THR A 254 3.46 14.78 -6.32
C THR A 254 1.99 14.77 -6.74
N ARG A 255 1.38 15.94 -7.03
CA ARG A 255 0.02 16.04 -7.59
C ARG A 255 -0.14 15.24 -8.87
N THR A 256 0.77 15.38 -9.83
CA THR A 256 0.66 14.67 -11.11
C THR A 256 0.67 13.16 -10.91
N ALA A 257 1.54 12.66 -10.03
CA ALA A 257 1.55 11.24 -9.65
C ALA A 257 0.25 10.82 -8.94
N LEU A 258 -0.25 11.63 -7.99
CA LEU A 258 -1.47 11.32 -7.23
C LEU A 258 -2.73 11.28 -8.12
N VAL A 259 -2.86 12.22 -9.06
CA VAL A 259 -3.95 12.22 -10.05
C VAL A 259 -3.89 10.96 -10.91
N CYS A 260 -2.71 10.56 -11.37
CA CYS A 260 -2.54 9.31 -12.12
C CYS A 260 -2.89 8.06 -11.29
N TYR A 261 -2.49 8.00 -10.03
CA TYR A 261 -2.86 6.92 -9.12
C TYR A 261 -4.37 6.87 -8.85
N SER A 262 -5.01 8.04 -8.71
CA SER A 262 -6.45 8.12 -8.42
C SER A 262 -7.32 7.48 -9.51
N ILE A 263 -6.87 7.50 -10.77
CA ILE A 263 -7.54 6.81 -11.88
C ILE A 263 -7.64 5.30 -11.61
N GLY A 264 -6.61 4.72 -11.02
CA GLY A 264 -6.54 3.28 -10.73
C GLY A 264 -7.06 2.86 -9.37
N LEU A 265 -7.34 3.78 -8.46
CA LEU A 265 -7.70 3.48 -7.06
C LEU A 265 -8.95 2.57 -6.99
N THR A 266 -9.98 2.86 -7.76
CA THR A 266 -11.18 2.02 -7.82
C THR A 266 -10.85 0.60 -8.27
N GLY A 267 -9.97 0.44 -9.27
CA GLY A 267 -9.47 -0.87 -9.71
C GLY A 267 -8.73 -1.62 -8.62
N LEU A 268 -7.85 -0.95 -7.89
CA LEU A 268 -7.10 -1.53 -6.76
C LEU A 268 -8.03 -2.08 -5.67
N ILE A 269 -9.10 -1.34 -5.33
CA ILE A 269 -10.06 -1.78 -4.32
C ILE A 269 -10.93 -2.91 -4.86
N LEU A 270 -11.36 -2.84 -6.13
CA LEU A 270 -12.13 -3.90 -6.78
C LEU A 270 -11.38 -5.24 -6.80
N VAL A 271 -10.06 -5.25 -7.00
CA VAL A 271 -9.25 -6.48 -6.92
C VAL A 271 -9.39 -7.13 -5.54
N LYS A 272 -9.38 -6.33 -4.45
CA LYS A 272 -9.51 -6.82 -3.06
C LYS A 272 -10.90 -7.41 -2.76
N VAL A 273 -11.90 -7.10 -3.57
CA VAL A 273 -13.28 -7.65 -3.48
C VAL A 273 -13.46 -8.85 -4.40
N LEU A 274 -12.90 -8.80 -5.61
CA LEU A 274 -13.08 -9.86 -6.61
C LEU A 274 -12.20 -11.09 -6.35
N ALA A 275 -10.97 -10.89 -5.85
CA ALA A 275 -10.05 -11.99 -5.56
C ALA A 275 -10.60 -12.98 -4.50
N PRO A 276 -11.21 -12.55 -3.38
CA PRO A 276 -11.94 -13.43 -2.46
C PRO A 276 -12.98 -14.30 -3.13
N GLY A 277 -13.62 -13.85 -4.22
CA GLY A 277 -14.54 -14.65 -5.01
C GLY A 277 -13.92 -15.90 -5.66
N PHE A 278 -12.62 -15.94 -5.84
CA PHE A 278 -11.90 -17.13 -6.26
C PHE A 278 -11.32 -17.89 -5.05
N TYR A 279 -10.76 -17.19 -4.06
CA TYR A 279 -10.13 -17.81 -2.90
C TYR A 279 -11.10 -18.62 -2.05
N ALA A 280 -12.35 -18.14 -1.87
CA ALA A 280 -13.42 -18.85 -1.18
C ALA A 280 -13.75 -20.21 -1.82
N ARG A 281 -13.44 -20.38 -3.11
CA ARG A 281 -13.60 -21.62 -3.88
C ARG A 281 -12.29 -22.41 -4.03
N GLN A 282 -11.28 -22.07 -3.25
CA GLN A 282 -9.92 -22.66 -3.29
C GLN A 282 -9.21 -22.52 -4.65
N ASN A 283 -9.72 -21.65 -5.54
CA ASN A 283 -9.09 -21.37 -6.83
C ASN A 283 -8.08 -20.23 -6.68
N ILE A 284 -6.86 -20.56 -6.25
CA ILE A 284 -5.75 -19.59 -6.14
C ILE A 284 -5.07 -19.37 -7.51
N ARG A 285 -5.12 -20.37 -8.39
CA ARG A 285 -4.38 -20.34 -9.68
C ARG A 285 -4.84 -19.22 -10.61
N THR A 286 -6.14 -18.98 -10.70
CA THR A 286 -6.70 -17.96 -11.61
C THR A 286 -6.29 -16.54 -11.20
N PRO A 287 -6.49 -16.07 -9.94
CA PRO A 287 -6.02 -14.76 -9.52
C PRO A 287 -4.51 -14.57 -9.67
N VAL A 288 -3.69 -15.60 -9.38
CA VAL A 288 -2.24 -15.52 -9.53
C VAL A 288 -1.83 -15.35 -11.00
N ARG A 289 -2.45 -16.09 -11.93
CA ARG A 289 -2.19 -15.91 -13.37
C ARG A 289 -2.57 -14.51 -13.84
N ILE A 290 -3.71 -14.00 -13.41
CA ILE A 290 -4.17 -12.65 -13.74
C ILE A 290 -3.23 -11.60 -13.14
N ALA A 291 -2.77 -11.78 -11.91
CA ALA A 291 -1.81 -10.88 -11.28
C ALA A 291 -0.46 -10.87 -12.02
N LEU A 292 0.04 -12.02 -12.44
CA LEU A 292 1.28 -12.11 -13.25
C LEU A 292 1.11 -11.42 -14.62
N PHE A 293 -0.02 -11.63 -15.27
CA PHE A 293 -0.33 -10.94 -16.53
C PHE A 293 -0.40 -9.42 -16.33
N SER A 294 -1.07 -8.98 -15.27
CA SER A 294 -1.17 -7.55 -14.92
C SER A 294 0.19 -6.95 -14.58
N LEU A 295 1.10 -7.72 -13.94
CA LEU A 295 2.47 -7.29 -13.69
C LEU A 295 3.21 -7.04 -15.01
N VAL A 296 3.14 -7.97 -15.94
CA VAL A 296 3.77 -7.80 -17.27
C VAL A 296 3.16 -6.60 -17.99
N ALA A 297 1.83 -6.46 -17.98
CA ALA A 297 1.15 -5.31 -18.56
C ALA A 297 1.60 -3.98 -17.93
N THR A 298 1.82 -3.95 -16.60
CA THR A 298 2.39 -2.77 -15.92
C THR A 298 3.74 -2.39 -16.51
N GLN A 299 4.63 -3.36 -16.73
CA GLN A 299 5.98 -3.08 -17.27
C GLN A 299 5.93 -2.58 -18.71
N VAL A 300 5.06 -3.15 -19.53
CA VAL A 300 4.85 -2.65 -20.91
C VAL A 300 4.31 -1.23 -20.90
N MET A 301 3.34 -0.93 -20.05
CA MET A 301 2.80 0.43 -19.89
C MET A 301 3.84 1.40 -19.31
N ASN A 302 4.69 0.95 -18.39
CA ASN A 302 5.80 1.76 -17.88
C ASN A 302 6.71 2.23 -19.03
N LEU A 303 7.12 1.31 -19.91
CA LEU A 303 7.95 1.65 -21.07
C LEU A 303 7.25 2.63 -22.03
N ALA A 304 5.93 2.50 -22.19
CA ALA A 304 5.16 3.39 -23.06
C ALA A 304 5.00 4.80 -22.47
N PHE A 305 4.76 4.92 -21.16
CA PHE A 305 4.40 6.21 -20.54
C PHE A 305 5.57 6.96 -19.93
N ILE A 306 6.69 6.28 -19.61
CA ILE A 306 7.82 6.91 -18.92
C ILE A 306 8.44 8.06 -19.73
N GLY A 307 8.45 7.95 -21.07
CA GLY A 307 8.99 8.97 -21.94
C GLY A 307 8.21 10.30 -21.93
N TRP A 308 6.89 10.24 -21.72
CA TRP A 308 6.00 11.41 -21.78
C TRP A 308 5.63 11.95 -20.40
N LEU A 309 5.31 11.05 -19.48
CA LEU A 309 4.77 11.37 -18.16
C LEU A 309 5.80 11.20 -17.03
N GLN A 310 7.00 10.73 -17.34
CA GLN A 310 8.05 10.47 -16.35
C GLN A 310 7.51 9.63 -15.15
N HIS A 311 7.70 10.10 -13.92
CA HIS A 311 7.22 9.43 -12.70
C HIS A 311 5.69 9.28 -12.64
N ALA A 312 4.92 10.24 -13.19
CA ALA A 312 3.46 10.13 -13.27
C ALA A 312 3.02 8.98 -14.18
N GLY A 313 3.83 8.65 -15.21
CA GLY A 313 3.60 7.49 -16.09
C GLY A 313 3.69 6.16 -15.34
N LEU A 314 4.60 6.03 -14.38
CA LEU A 314 4.69 4.85 -13.51
C LEU A 314 3.44 4.71 -12.64
N ALA A 315 2.96 5.82 -12.06
CA ALA A 315 1.73 5.86 -11.27
C ALA A 315 0.50 5.46 -12.12
N LEU A 316 0.40 5.99 -13.34
CA LEU A 316 -0.67 5.66 -14.28
C LEU A 316 -0.65 4.18 -14.70
N SER A 317 0.51 3.63 -14.98
CA SER A 317 0.68 2.23 -15.34
C SER A 317 0.18 1.29 -14.24
N ILE A 318 0.52 1.57 -12.99
CA ILE A 318 0.05 0.81 -11.82
C ILE A 318 -1.47 0.90 -11.73
N GLY A 319 -2.03 2.09 -11.87
CA GLY A 319 -3.48 2.32 -11.82
C GLY A 319 -4.23 1.57 -12.93
N LEU A 320 -3.78 1.70 -14.19
CA LEU A 320 -4.40 1.02 -15.32
C LEU A 320 -4.27 -0.50 -15.23
N ALA A 321 -3.12 -1.00 -14.78
CA ALA A 321 -2.94 -2.44 -14.55
C ALA A 321 -3.85 -2.98 -13.44
N ALA A 322 -4.13 -2.19 -12.41
CA ALA A 322 -5.10 -2.55 -11.39
C ALA A 322 -6.53 -2.62 -11.95
N CYS A 323 -6.91 -1.67 -12.81
CA CYS A 323 -8.18 -1.72 -13.53
C CYS A 323 -8.26 -2.94 -14.46
N LEU A 324 -7.18 -3.25 -15.18
CA LEU A 324 -7.08 -4.45 -16.01
C LEU A 324 -7.23 -5.73 -15.18
N ASN A 325 -6.53 -5.82 -14.06
CA ASN A 325 -6.60 -6.94 -13.12
C ASN A 325 -8.05 -7.13 -12.62
N ALA A 326 -8.70 -6.06 -12.15
CA ALA A 326 -10.09 -6.09 -11.71
C ALA A 326 -11.03 -6.55 -12.83
N GLY A 327 -10.85 -6.03 -14.04
CA GLY A 327 -11.63 -6.41 -15.23
C GLY A 327 -11.48 -7.89 -15.60
N LEU A 328 -10.25 -8.42 -15.54
CA LEU A 328 -9.96 -9.84 -15.81
C LEU A 328 -10.54 -10.75 -14.71
N LEU A 329 -10.43 -10.37 -13.44
CA LEU A 329 -11.07 -11.09 -12.34
C LEU A 329 -12.60 -11.10 -12.47
N TYR A 330 -13.19 -9.95 -12.77
CA TYR A 330 -14.63 -9.84 -13.02
C TYR A 330 -15.06 -10.75 -14.18
N ARG A 331 -14.36 -10.68 -15.31
CA ARG A 331 -14.64 -11.54 -16.48
C ARG A 331 -14.51 -13.01 -16.12
N GLY A 332 -13.49 -13.40 -15.35
CA GLY A 332 -13.29 -14.77 -14.90
C GLY A 332 -14.45 -15.29 -14.04
N LEU A 333 -14.94 -14.49 -13.08
CA LEU A 333 -16.09 -14.85 -12.25
C LEU A 333 -17.37 -15.02 -13.09
N ARG A 334 -17.55 -14.18 -14.11
CA ARG A 334 -18.67 -14.26 -15.05
C ARG A 334 -18.60 -15.51 -15.94
N GLN A 335 -17.45 -15.79 -16.54
CA GLN A 335 -17.25 -16.94 -17.42
C GLN A 335 -17.46 -18.27 -16.70
N HIS A 336 -17.07 -18.37 -15.45
CA HIS A 336 -17.28 -19.56 -14.61
C HIS A 336 -18.68 -19.61 -13.97
N LYS A 337 -19.60 -18.71 -14.33
CA LYS A 337 -20.97 -18.62 -13.78
C LYS A 337 -20.99 -18.53 -12.24
N VAL A 338 -19.95 -17.94 -11.67
CA VAL A 338 -19.81 -17.72 -10.22
C VAL A 338 -20.55 -16.48 -9.79
N TYR A 339 -20.53 -15.47 -10.66
CA TYR A 339 -21.18 -14.19 -10.44
C TYR A 339 -22.12 -13.87 -11.61
N GLU A 340 -23.36 -13.54 -11.26
CA GLU A 340 -24.38 -13.03 -12.16
C GLU A 340 -24.83 -11.65 -11.67
N PRO A 341 -24.66 -10.58 -12.47
CA PRO A 341 -25.10 -9.24 -12.09
C PRO A 341 -26.60 -9.21 -11.86
N ARG A 342 -27.00 -8.62 -10.77
CA ARG A 342 -28.39 -8.38 -10.45
C ARG A 342 -28.95 -7.20 -11.25
N PRO A 343 -30.28 -7.15 -11.49
CA PRO A 343 -30.90 -5.99 -12.12
C PRO A 343 -30.64 -4.71 -11.33
N GLY A 344 -30.75 -3.55 -12.01
CA GLY A 344 -30.60 -2.24 -11.41
C GLY A 344 -29.21 -1.62 -11.50
N TRP A 345 -28.24 -2.26 -12.15
CA TRP A 345 -26.89 -1.67 -12.35
C TRP A 345 -26.93 -0.38 -13.16
N GLY A 346 -27.80 -0.27 -14.17
CA GLY A 346 -27.94 0.96 -14.96
C GLY A 346 -28.36 2.16 -14.11
N VAL A 347 -29.42 1.97 -13.31
CA VAL A 347 -29.91 3.03 -12.39
C VAL A 347 -28.86 3.36 -11.31
N PHE A 348 -28.21 2.35 -10.77
CA PHE A 348 -27.14 2.52 -9.80
C PHE A 348 -25.97 3.35 -10.38
N SER A 349 -25.48 2.97 -11.56
CA SER A 349 -24.38 3.68 -12.22
C SER A 349 -24.76 5.11 -12.60
N PHE A 350 -25.99 5.34 -13.03
CA PHE A 350 -26.48 6.67 -13.35
C PHE A 350 -26.58 7.58 -12.12
N LYS A 351 -27.16 7.08 -11.02
CA LYS A 351 -27.20 7.81 -9.74
C LYS A 351 -25.79 8.09 -9.23
N LEU A 352 -24.90 7.11 -9.29
CA LEU A 352 -23.49 7.27 -8.88
C LEU A 352 -22.81 8.37 -9.68
N LEU A 353 -23.00 8.40 -11.01
CA LEU A 353 -22.41 9.41 -11.88
C LEU A 353 -22.92 10.81 -11.53
N ILE A 354 -24.23 10.99 -11.32
CA ILE A 354 -24.79 12.29 -10.94
C ILE A 354 -24.25 12.75 -9.58
N ALA A 355 -24.19 11.85 -8.59
CA ALA A 355 -23.64 12.17 -7.29
C ALA A 355 -22.14 12.56 -7.34
N MET A 356 -21.37 11.88 -8.19
CA MET A 356 -19.95 12.22 -8.43
C MET A 356 -19.82 13.59 -9.10
N LEU A 357 -20.68 13.92 -10.09
CA LEU A 357 -20.66 15.23 -10.74
C LEU A 357 -21.06 16.35 -9.78
N ALA A 358 -22.05 16.12 -8.93
CA ALA A 358 -22.44 17.09 -7.89
C ALA A 358 -21.30 17.31 -6.91
N MET A 359 -20.64 16.25 -6.42
CA MET A 359 -19.46 16.36 -5.58
C MET A 359 -18.35 17.13 -6.29
N ALA A 360 -18.06 16.79 -7.55
CA ALA A 360 -17.03 17.46 -8.33
C ALA A 360 -17.33 18.97 -8.47
N GLY A 361 -18.57 19.33 -8.78
CA GLY A 361 -19.01 20.73 -8.84
C GLY A 361 -18.75 21.46 -7.52
N VAL A 362 -19.20 20.92 -6.40
CA VAL A 362 -18.99 21.50 -5.07
C VAL A 362 -17.51 21.66 -4.75
N LEU A 363 -16.70 20.63 -4.99
CA LEU A 363 -15.24 20.70 -4.73
C LEU A 363 -14.55 21.72 -5.63
N TRP A 364 -14.99 21.84 -6.87
CA TRP A 364 -14.44 22.82 -7.82
C TRP A 364 -14.74 24.27 -7.38
N PHE A 365 -15.99 24.58 -7.05
CA PHE A 365 -16.40 25.93 -6.64
C PHE A 365 -15.88 26.30 -5.25
N ALA A 366 -15.91 25.38 -4.28
CA ALA A 366 -15.46 25.63 -2.92
C ALA A 366 -13.92 25.57 -2.75
N GLY A 367 -13.22 24.88 -3.66
CA GLY A 367 -11.76 24.66 -3.59
C GLY A 367 -10.94 25.96 -3.67
N GLY A 368 -11.46 26.98 -4.34
CA GLY A 368 -10.80 28.27 -4.52
C GLY A 368 -9.53 28.21 -5.39
N SER A 369 -8.71 29.25 -5.32
CA SER A 369 -7.48 29.31 -6.12
C SER A 369 -6.38 28.40 -5.55
N GLU A 370 -5.65 27.70 -6.42
CA GLU A 370 -4.51 26.87 -6.02
C GLU A 370 -3.44 27.68 -5.27
N ALA A 371 -3.21 28.93 -5.67
CA ALA A 371 -2.22 29.81 -5.04
C ALA A 371 -2.48 30.06 -3.55
N SER A 372 -3.76 30.12 -3.15
CA SER A 372 -4.12 30.33 -1.75
C SER A 372 -3.66 29.21 -0.81
N TRP A 373 -3.50 27.98 -1.30
CA TRP A 373 -3.03 26.86 -0.52
C TRP A 373 -1.54 26.94 -0.16
N PHE A 374 -0.76 27.67 -0.92
CA PHE A 374 0.67 27.86 -0.66
C PHE A 374 0.93 28.98 0.35
N THR A 375 0.04 29.96 0.45
CA THR A 375 0.21 31.16 1.29
C THR A 375 -0.49 31.06 2.65
N SER A 376 -1.55 30.25 2.77
CA SER A 376 -2.30 30.11 4.02
C SER A 376 -1.50 29.38 5.12
N PRO A 377 -1.68 29.75 6.41
CA PRO A 377 -1.09 29.04 7.54
C PRO A 377 -1.66 27.62 7.67
N LEU A 378 -0.91 26.75 8.35
CA LEU A 378 -1.25 25.32 8.47
C LEU A 378 -2.67 25.06 9.03
N LEU A 379 -3.04 25.78 10.09
CA LEU A 379 -4.36 25.62 10.72
C LEU A 379 -5.49 25.93 9.74
N GLU A 380 -5.36 27.01 8.97
CA GLU A 380 -6.34 27.39 7.95
C GLU A 380 -6.44 26.32 6.84
N ARG A 381 -5.31 25.78 6.38
CA ARG A 381 -5.28 24.67 5.40
C ARG A 381 -6.02 23.44 5.93
N VAL A 382 -5.78 23.07 7.19
CA VAL A 382 -6.44 21.92 7.83
C VAL A 382 -7.94 22.13 7.92
N LEU A 383 -8.39 23.29 8.43
CA LEU A 383 -9.83 23.59 8.57
C LEU A 383 -10.53 23.65 7.21
N ARG A 384 -9.90 24.31 6.23
CA ARG A 384 -10.42 24.41 4.87
C ARG A 384 -10.49 23.05 4.18
N LEU A 385 -9.47 22.23 4.32
CA LEU A 385 -9.46 20.87 3.79
C LEU A 385 -10.57 20.01 4.42
N ALA A 386 -10.72 20.06 5.75
CA ALA A 386 -11.79 19.35 6.46
C ALA A 386 -13.16 19.81 5.99
N MET A 387 -13.37 21.12 5.82
CA MET A 387 -14.61 21.68 5.26
C MET A 387 -14.89 21.16 3.85
N LEU A 388 -13.90 21.14 2.96
CA LEU A 388 -14.05 20.63 1.59
C LEU A 388 -14.42 19.14 1.58
N VAL A 389 -13.78 18.33 2.42
CA VAL A 389 -14.10 16.90 2.55
C VAL A 389 -15.54 16.71 3.02
N VAL A 390 -15.97 17.46 4.04
CA VAL A 390 -17.35 17.38 4.56
C VAL A 390 -18.36 17.86 3.51
N LEU A 391 -18.13 18.99 2.85
CA LEU A 391 -19.01 19.51 1.80
C LEU A 391 -19.10 18.55 0.62
N GLY A 392 -17.97 18.01 0.14
CA GLY A 392 -17.95 17.05 -0.95
C GLY A 392 -18.68 15.76 -0.60
N ALA A 393 -18.43 15.21 0.58
CA ALA A 393 -19.14 14.02 1.07
C ALA A 393 -20.64 14.28 1.24
N SER A 394 -21.03 15.42 1.80
CA SER A 394 -22.43 15.80 1.96
C SER A 394 -23.13 15.93 0.62
N ALA A 395 -22.54 16.64 -0.35
CA ALA A 395 -23.08 16.77 -1.70
C ALA A 395 -23.26 15.41 -2.39
N TYR A 396 -22.27 14.53 -2.23
CA TYR A 396 -22.33 13.19 -2.79
C TYR A 396 -23.48 12.36 -2.20
N PHE A 397 -23.55 12.24 -0.87
CA PHE A 397 -24.58 11.40 -0.22
C PHE A 397 -25.98 11.98 -0.34
N VAL A 398 -26.16 13.30 -0.27
CA VAL A 398 -27.47 13.96 -0.46
C VAL A 398 -27.98 13.73 -1.89
N THR A 399 -27.10 13.82 -2.88
CA THR A 399 -27.49 13.59 -4.29
C THR A 399 -27.78 12.11 -4.58
N LEU A 400 -27.16 11.22 -3.86
CA LEU A 400 -27.34 9.77 -4.04
C LEU A 400 -28.69 9.29 -3.46
N TRP A 401 -29.16 9.97 -2.41
CA TRP A 401 -30.40 9.64 -1.70
C TRP A 401 -31.63 10.11 -2.48
#